data_762b461e4b2e6ae9b25595ca73d9e31e
#
_entry.id   762b461e4b2e6ae9b25595ca73d9e31e
#
_cell.length_a   1.000
_cell.length_b   1.000
_cell.length_c   1.000
_cell.angle_alpha   90.00
_cell.angle_beta   90.00
_cell.angle_gamma   90.00
#
_symmetry.space_group_name_H-M   'P 1'
#
loop_
_entity.id
_entity.type
_entity.pdbx_description
1 polymer ?
#
loop_
_entity_poly.entity_id
_entity_poly.type
_entity_poly.pdbx_seq_one_letter_code
_entity_poly.pdbx_strand_id
1 'polypeptide(L)'
;MPIRIDQGYKAFKLGDYCVNSRPGTGSLVSHMWYSLSSASIASAYWDTPTGEYRPFGPGYNRGAYPQDYGVTGPPIQGVHDSQQAPTGLAVDHEHNVYLTYPRNTGQTPSNVVICTSFNDEKPWPSAEIQNCTQGQDPSQCFVNVQNVVLDSIGQLWVVDSGIPYYAASGSDALYGGAKIMSFNQTGELIRTYVIPQDLLAHGMNANDVRINNTLGTNGWAFITDESTNSSVLAINLDDGSTVRRLFNTSVVRADPGYVGSYEGELIYCWNKTEKAYCTTGADGIALASGQVFWGVLASRRFYYISQDVLIDSSLTDEQVLAAVQDPGQCGSEQAGFTADDHGRVYIFASEQNAIYYVDTLQSELEMPVDDLKPGGTGLIPAKDYVVKTLVRNAMIQHADSGAILDGWLYFCTNQLELSPGRQYNHTDNRRGPFRSYRLWVGRGPAV
;
A
#
# COMPACT_ATOMS: atom_id res chain seq x y z
N MET A 1 16.52 31.77 4.23
CA MET A 1 16.98 32.97 3.48
C MET A 1 16.65 32.72 2.02
N PRO A 2 15.92 33.61 1.37
CA PRO A 2 15.78 33.47 -0.07
C PRO A 2 17.16 33.61 -0.69
N ILE A 3 17.58 32.64 -1.42
CA ILE A 3 18.76 32.72 -2.22
C ILE A 3 18.49 33.83 -3.24
N ARG A 4 19.05 35.01 -2.99
CA ARG A 4 19.03 36.05 -4.00
C ARG A 4 19.66 35.48 -5.25
N ILE A 5 18.95 35.59 -6.33
CA ILE A 5 19.53 35.36 -7.63
C ILE A 5 20.29 36.60 -7.96
N ASP A 6 21.38 36.62 -7.37
CA ASP A 6 22.30 37.59 -7.78
C ASP A 6 23.49 36.83 -8.27
N GLN A 7 23.69 37.19 -9.41
CA GLN A 7 24.99 37.24 -9.88
C GLN A 7 25.78 35.97 -9.80
N GLY A 8 26.13 35.39 -9.52
CA GLY A 8 27.05 34.36 -9.57
C GLY A 8 26.56 33.05 -8.94
N TYR A 9 25.76 33.15 -7.93
CA TYR A 9 25.41 31.96 -7.19
C TYR A 9 24.37 31.07 -7.90
N LYS A 10 23.48 31.67 -8.61
CA LYS A 10 22.52 30.91 -9.41
C LYS A 10 23.10 30.33 -10.67
N ALA A 11 23.94 31.14 -11.29
CA ALA A 11 24.73 30.63 -12.40
C ALA A 11 25.63 29.48 -11.93
N PHE A 12 26.17 29.60 -10.74
CA PHE A 12 27.05 28.58 -10.19
C PHE A 12 26.33 27.26 -9.90
N LYS A 13 25.12 27.28 -9.35
CA LYS A 13 24.36 26.04 -9.13
C LYS A 13 23.88 25.38 -10.40
N LEU A 14 23.43 26.15 -11.33
CA LEU A 14 23.13 25.63 -12.65
C LEU A 14 24.40 25.29 -13.41
N GLY A 15 25.46 26.04 -13.15
CA GLY A 15 26.78 25.82 -13.67
C GLY A 15 27.44 24.56 -13.18
N ASP A 16 27.24 24.11 -11.97
CA ASP A 16 27.78 22.85 -11.46
C ASP A 16 27.32 21.62 -12.28
N TYR A 17 26.16 21.71 -12.85
CA TYR A 17 25.68 20.67 -13.76
C TYR A 17 26.15 20.87 -15.21
N CYS A 18 26.38 22.10 -15.58
CA CYS A 18 26.66 22.43 -16.97
C CYS A 18 28.14 22.66 -17.22
N VAL A 19 28.89 22.85 -16.15
CA VAL A 19 30.18 23.43 -16.30
C VAL A 19 31.17 22.79 -15.40
N ASN A 20 31.64 21.91 -15.98
CA ASN A 20 33.08 22.02 -16.18
C ASN A 20 33.43 22.96 -17.36
N SER A 21 32.64 23.94 -17.70
CA SER A 21 32.92 24.94 -18.71
C SER A 21 33.56 26.14 -18.04
N ARG A 22 34.79 26.36 -18.43
CA ARG A 22 35.63 27.49 -17.99
C ARG A 22 34.94 28.84 -18.27
N PRO A 23 35.14 29.85 -17.42
CA PRO A 23 34.70 31.21 -17.72
C PRO A 23 35.30 31.67 -19.03
N GLY A 24 34.49 31.91 -20.00
CA GLY A 24 34.97 32.38 -21.31
C GLY A 24 34.05 32.06 -22.50
N THR A 25 33.09 31.21 -22.34
CA THR A 25 32.14 30.88 -23.43
C THR A 25 30.78 31.54 -23.18
N GLY A 26 30.79 32.85 -23.11
CA GLY A 26 29.63 33.67 -22.73
C GLY A 26 28.35 33.46 -23.51
N SER A 27 28.45 32.98 -24.76
CA SER A 27 27.25 32.77 -25.58
C SER A 27 26.55 31.46 -25.28
N LEU A 28 27.28 30.41 -24.98
CA LEU A 28 26.70 29.10 -24.64
C LEU A 28 26.05 29.12 -23.24
N VAL A 29 26.68 29.80 -22.31
CA VAL A 29 26.14 29.95 -20.95
C VAL A 29 24.86 30.80 -20.95
N SER A 30 24.80 31.83 -21.76
CA SER A 30 23.59 32.67 -21.86
C SER A 30 22.42 31.95 -22.51
N HIS A 31 22.67 31.11 -23.53
CA HIS A 31 21.63 30.30 -24.15
C HIS A 31 21.14 29.16 -23.24
N MET A 32 22.06 28.49 -22.55
CA MET A 32 21.67 27.51 -21.54
C MET A 32 20.95 28.15 -20.37
N TRP A 33 21.34 29.36 -19.98
CA TRP A 33 20.63 30.12 -18.95
C TRP A 33 19.20 30.42 -19.35
N TYR A 34 18.98 30.85 -20.54
CA TYR A 34 17.64 31.20 -21.02
C TYR A 34 16.75 29.96 -21.14
N SER A 35 17.26 28.86 -21.66
CA SER A 35 16.51 27.61 -21.74
C SER A 35 16.28 26.96 -20.38
N LEU A 36 17.28 27.02 -19.48
CA LEU A 36 17.15 26.49 -18.13
C LEU A 36 16.31 27.38 -17.20
N SER A 37 16.31 28.69 -17.41
CA SER A 37 15.46 29.58 -16.63
C SER A 37 13.97 29.40 -16.95
N SER A 38 13.63 29.16 -18.19
CA SER A 38 12.26 28.85 -18.57
C SER A 38 11.85 27.42 -18.22
N ALA A 39 12.76 26.47 -18.27
CA ALA A 39 12.49 25.07 -17.91
C ALA A 39 12.57 24.82 -16.40
N SER A 40 13.45 25.54 -15.68
CA SER A 40 13.63 25.33 -14.25
C SER A 40 12.58 26.03 -13.37
N ILE A 41 12.01 27.09 -13.87
CA ILE A 41 10.89 27.76 -13.20
C ILE A 41 9.62 26.90 -13.34
N ALA A 42 9.57 26.13 -14.39
CA ALA A 42 8.49 25.23 -14.66
C ALA A 42 8.96 23.79 -14.48
N SER A 43 9.19 23.34 -13.25
CA SER A 43 9.52 21.94 -13.01
C SER A 43 8.62 21.05 -13.84
N ALA A 44 9.23 20.19 -14.62
CA ALA A 44 8.49 19.30 -15.49
C ALA A 44 7.82 18.19 -14.67
N TYR A 45 6.67 17.78 -15.05
CA TYR A 45 5.98 16.62 -14.53
C TYR A 45 5.41 15.81 -15.69
N TRP A 46 5.10 14.56 -15.43
CA TRP A 46 4.43 13.73 -16.40
C TRP A 46 3.03 14.22 -16.66
N ASP A 47 2.73 14.51 -17.89
CA ASP A 47 1.37 14.80 -18.30
C ASP A 47 0.62 13.51 -18.56
N THR A 48 -0.29 13.24 -17.71
CA THR A 48 -1.13 12.06 -17.83
C THR A 48 -2.44 12.42 -18.53
N PRO A 49 -3.01 11.52 -19.32
CA PRO A 49 -2.66 10.13 -19.51
C PRO A 49 -1.58 9.85 -20.56
N THR A 50 -1.01 10.83 -21.19
CA THR A 50 -0.06 10.62 -22.30
C THR A 50 1.37 10.30 -21.86
N GLY A 51 1.66 10.47 -20.57
CA GLY A 51 3.01 10.29 -20.05
C GLY A 51 4.03 11.33 -20.47
N GLU A 52 3.60 12.39 -21.15
CA GLU A 52 4.49 13.48 -21.57
C GLU A 52 4.93 14.35 -20.40
N TYR A 53 6.16 14.82 -20.46
CA TYR A 53 6.67 15.82 -19.52
C TYR A 53 6.06 17.18 -19.80
N ARG A 54 5.41 17.77 -18.79
CA ARG A 54 4.92 19.14 -18.84
C ARG A 54 5.46 19.98 -17.69
N PRO A 55 5.65 21.29 -17.94
CA PRO A 55 5.94 22.19 -16.83
C PRO A 55 4.76 22.24 -15.86
N PHE A 56 5.05 22.40 -14.59
CA PHE A 56 4.02 22.65 -13.59
C PHE A 56 3.23 23.91 -13.93
N GLY A 57 1.93 23.79 -14.01
CA GLY A 57 1.04 24.91 -14.18
C GLY A 57 1.01 25.84 -12.95
N PRO A 58 0.41 27.04 -13.09
CA PRO A 58 0.39 28.07 -12.04
C PRO A 58 -0.25 27.65 -10.72
N GLY A 59 -1.06 26.60 -10.72
CA GLY A 59 -1.71 26.09 -9.49
C GLY A 59 -0.87 25.07 -8.72
N TYR A 60 0.26 24.67 -9.22
CA TYR A 60 1.12 23.76 -8.52
C TYR A 60 1.98 24.50 -7.51
N ASN A 61 1.65 24.37 -6.25
CA ASN A 61 2.26 25.16 -5.18
C ASN A 61 3.67 24.65 -4.84
N ARG A 62 4.59 24.85 -5.73
CA ARG A 62 6.00 24.53 -5.48
C ARG A 62 6.87 25.77 -5.30
N GLY A 63 6.37 26.92 -5.74
CA GLY A 63 7.14 28.14 -5.69
C GLY A 63 7.41 28.65 -4.27
N ALA A 64 6.64 28.22 -3.30
CA ALA A 64 6.83 28.62 -1.91
C ALA A 64 7.97 27.84 -1.24
N TYR A 65 8.34 26.68 -1.80
CA TYR A 65 9.30 25.79 -1.18
C TYR A 65 10.42 25.53 -2.17
N PRO A 66 11.62 26.04 -1.93
CA PRO A 66 12.80 25.62 -2.66
C PRO A 66 13.10 24.14 -2.50
N GLN A 67 12.17 23.42 -2.03
CA GLN A 67 12.24 22.17 -1.33
C GLN A 67 11.62 21.05 -2.09
N ASP A 68 11.39 21.20 -3.33
CA ASP A 68 11.15 20.09 -4.23
C ASP A 68 12.32 19.10 -4.27
N TYR A 69 13.36 19.37 -3.49
CA TYR A 69 14.48 18.45 -3.30
C TYR A 69 14.11 17.09 -2.71
N GLY A 70 13.00 17.02 -1.99
CA GLY A 70 12.49 15.77 -1.46
C GLY A 70 11.53 15.04 -2.37
N VAL A 71 11.10 15.67 -3.48
CA VAL A 71 10.11 15.09 -4.39
C VAL A 71 10.81 14.46 -5.58
N THR A 72 10.50 13.19 -5.83
CA THR A 72 10.96 12.45 -7.02
C THR A 72 9.79 11.68 -7.62
N GLY A 73 9.87 11.35 -8.90
CA GLY A 73 8.86 10.60 -9.62
C GLY A 73 7.69 11.45 -10.13
N PRO A 74 6.62 10.81 -10.63
CA PRO A 74 5.47 11.50 -11.20
C PRO A 74 4.69 12.28 -10.13
N PRO A 75 3.95 13.32 -10.54
CA PRO A 75 3.11 14.10 -9.61
C PRO A 75 1.99 13.25 -9.06
N ILE A 76 1.71 13.41 -7.79
CA ILE A 76 0.54 12.84 -7.14
C ILE A 76 -0.63 13.81 -7.23
N GLN A 77 -1.84 13.28 -7.43
CA GLN A 77 -3.08 14.04 -7.51
C GLN A 77 -4.01 13.61 -6.39
N GLY A 78 -4.52 14.55 -5.60
CA GLY A 78 -5.55 14.24 -4.59
C GLY A 78 -6.85 13.80 -5.28
N VAL A 79 -7.46 12.76 -4.76
CA VAL A 79 -8.74 12.23 -5.26
C VAL A 79 -9.85 12.35 -4.23
N HIS A 80 -9.51 12.32 -2.93
CA HIS A 80 -10.50 12.45 -1.86
C HIS A 80 -9.85 12.91 -0.56
N ASP A 81 -10.58 13.69 0.24
CA ASP A 81 -10.24 14.13 1.59
C ASP A 81 -11.19 13.51 2.62
N SER A 82 -10.70 12.56 3.40
CA SER A 82 -11.45 11.87 4.45
C SER A 82 -11.31 12.55 5.81
N GLN A 83 -12.36 12.50 6.62
CA GLN A 83 -12.29 12.93 8.02
C GLN A 83 -11.78 11.83 8.96
N GLN A 84 -11.85 10.59 8.53
CA GLN A 84 -11.32 9.41 9.22
C GLN A 84 -10.06 8.92 8.54
N ALA A 85 -9.17 8.24 9.26
CA ALA A 85 -7.96 7.66 8.72
C ALA A 85 -8.27 6.33 7.99
N PRO A 86 -8.19 6.27 6.65
CA PRO A 86 -8.50 5.05 5.90
C PRO A 86 -7.34 4.06 5.93
N THR A 87 -7.65 2.77 5.86
CA THR A 87 -6.66 1.71 5.68
C THR A 87 -6.79 0.99 4.34
N GLY A 88 -8.02 0.80 3.83
CA GLY A 88 -8.27 0.15 2.56
C GLY A 88 -8.73 1.12 1.47
N LEU A 89 -8.38 0.81 0.22
CA LEU A 89 -8.82 1.57 -0.95
C LEU A 89 -9.04 0.64 -2.13
N ALA A 90 -10.23 0.75 -2.75
CA ALA A 90 -10.54 0.18 -4.07
C ALA A 90 -11.06 1.26 -5.02
N VAL A 91 -10.96 0.97 -6.30
CA VAL A 91 -11.54 1.81 -7.36
C VAL A 91 -12.25 0.88 -8.35
N ASP A 92 -13.50 1.17 -8.68
CA ASP A 92 -14.26 0.41 -9.67
C ASP A 92 -14.08 0.95 -11.11
N HIS A 93 -14.62 0.25 -12.07
CA HIS A 93 -14.52 0.61 -13.49
C HIS A 93 -15.23 1.93 -13.86
N GLU A 94 -16.03 2.49 -12.97
CA GLU A 94 -16.63 3.82 -13.11
C GLU A 94 -15.79 4.90 -12.41
N HIS A 95 -14.62 4.54 -11.89
CA HIS A 95 -13.72 5.38 -11.10
C HIS A 95 -14.30 5.84 -9.76
N ASN A 96 -15.30 5.14 -9.22
CA ASN A 96 -15.72 5.37 -7.86
C ASN A 96 -14.64 4.85 -6.89
N VAL A 97 -14.31 5.68 -5.90
CA VAL A 97 -13.34 5.33 -4.86
C VAL A 97 -14.09 4.81 -3.64
N TYR A 98 -13.64 3.67 -3.12
CA TYR A 98 -14.12 3.05 -1.89
C TYR A 98 -13.02 3.09 -0.85
N LEU A 99 -13.38 3.39 0.40
CA LEU A 99 -12.45 3.45 1.52
C LEU A 99 -12.95 2.62 2.69
N THR A 100 -12.02 2.08 3.47
CA THR A 100 -12.35 1.41 4.73
C THR A 100 -11.80 2.17 5.93
N TYR A 101 -12.56 2.12 7.02
CA TYR A 101 -12.23 2.74 8.29
C TYR A 101 -12.31 1.71 9.41
N PRO A 102 -11.23 0.98 9.71
CA PRO A 102 -11.22 -0.01 10.77
C PRO A 102 -11.61 0.60 12.11
N ARG A 103 -12.46 -0.08 12.83
CA ARG A 103 -13.01 0.42 14.09
C ARG A 103 -12.08 0.23 15.28
N ASN A 104 -11.03 -0.56 15.13
CA ASN A 104 -9.96 -0.69 16.11
C ASN A 104 -9.16 0.61 16.28
N THR A 105 -9.20 1.52 15.32
CA THR A 105 -8.57 2.86 15.40
C THR A 105 -9.47 3.91 16.04
N GLY A 106 -10.69 3.55 16.41
CA GLY A 106 -11.71 4.42 16.99
C GLY A 106 -13.11 4.08 16.46
N GLN A 107 -14.13 4.64 17.07
CA GLN A 107 -15.50 4.44 16.61
C GLN A 107 -15.74 5.31 15.38
N THR A 108 -15.78 4.69 14.21
CA THR A 108 -16.11 5.35 12.94
C THR A 108 -17.61 5.19 12.62
N PRO A 109 -18.23 6.14 11.91
CA PRO A 109 -19.62 6.03 11.50
C PRO A 109 -19.89 4.82 10.59
N SER A 110 -18.94 4.50 9.74
CA SER A 110 -19.05 3.40 8.76
C SER A 110 -17.71 2.66 8.66
N ASN A 111 -17.79 1.37 8.42
CA ASN A 111 -16.62 0.53 8.11
C ASN A 111 -16.16 0.74 6.66
N VAL A 112 -17.11 0.85 5.73
CA VAL A 112 -16.86 1.01 4.30
C VAL A 112 -17.69 2.16 3.77
N VAL A 113 -17.07 3.00 2.95
CA VAL A 113 -17.74 4.12 2.28
C VAL A 113 -17.44 4.12 0.79
N ILE A 114 -18.30 4.78 0.03
CA ILE A 114 -18.04 5.21 -1.34
C ILE A 114 -17.90 6.75 -1.35
N CYS A 115 -16.86 7.26 -1.95
CA CYS A 115 -16.63 8.70 -2.10
C CYS A 115 -17.59 9.26 -3.15
N THR A 116 -18.39 10.24 -2.77
CA THR A 116 -19.40 10.86 -3.67
C THR A 116 -18.92 12.18 -4.25
N SER A 117 -17.92 12.79 -3.64
CA SER A 117 -17.21 13.97 -4.11
C SER A 117 -15.79 13.98 -3.53
N PHE A 118 -15.04 15.07 -3.76
CA PHE A 118 -13.71 15.22 -3.17
C PHE A 118 -13.73 15.25 -1.63
N ASN A 119 -14.83 15.64 -1.00
CA ASN A 119 -14.94 15.79 0.46
C ASN A 119 -16.13 15.02 1.07
N ASP A 120 -16.98 14.40 0.26
CA ASP A 120 -18.19 13.75 0.73
C ASP A 120 -18.16 12.25 0.46
N GLU A 121 -18.67 11.50 1.39
CA GLU A 121 -18.75 10.03 1.38
C GLU A 121 -20.10 9.57 1.92
N LYS A 122 -20.50 8.37 1.53
CA LYS A 122 -21.68 7.70 2.07
C LYS A 122 -21.37 6.24 2.41
N PRO A 123 -22.08 5.65 3.40
CA PRO A 123 -21.94 4.22 3.71
C PRO A 123 -22.15 3.34 2.47
N TRP A 124 -21.30 2.33 2.30
CA TRP A 124 -21.40 1.37 1.22
C TRP A 124 -21.24 -0.06 1.77
N PRO A 125 -22.01 -1.04 1.29
CA PRO A 125 -23.10 -0.97 0.30
C PRO A 125 -24.37 -0.27 0.83
N SER A 126 -24.60 -0.28 2.13
CA SER A 126 -25.73 0.37 2.79
C SER A 126 -25.39 0.76 4.23
N ALA A 127 -26.23 1.55 4.88
CA ALA A 127 -26.03 1.93 6.27
C ALA A 127 -26.29 0.76 7.25
N GLU A 128 -27.15 -0.17 6.88
CA GLU A 128 -27.61 -1.26 7.75
C GLU A 128 -26.51 -2.29 8.04
N ILE A 129 -25.63 -2.55 7.08
CA ILE A 129 -24.56 -3.54 7.22
C ILE A 129 -23.34 -3.01 7.99
N GLN A 130 -23.21 -1.67 8.12
CA GLN A 130 -21.97 -1.03 8.57
C GLN A 130 -21.52 -1.38 9.97
N ASN A 131 -22.45 -1.70 10.86
CA ASN A 131 -22.14 -1.81 12.26
C ASN A 131 -22.86 -3.01 12.88
N CYS A 132 -22.15 -4.09 13.06
CA CYS A 132 -22.63 -5.23 13.81
C CYS A 132 -22.87 -4.82 15.26
N THR A 133 -24.12 -4.87 15.70
CA THR A 133 -24.48 -4.61 17.11
C THR A 133 -24.53 -5.91 17.90
N GLN A 134 -24.42 -5.78 19.23
CA GLN A 134 -24.49 -6.93 20.11
C GLN A 134 -25.80 -7.72 19.90
N GLY A 135 -25.66 -9.01 19.62
CA GLY A 135 -26.79 -9.92 19.39
C GLY A 135 -27.15 -10.11 17.91
N GLN A 136 -26.56 -9.35 17.01
CA GLN A 136 -26.64 -9.65 15.57
C GLN A 136 -25.69 -10.79 15.20
N ASP A 137 -25.97 -11.49 14.12
CA ASP A 137 -25.08 -12.48 13.52
C ASP A 137 -23.89 -11.76 12.87
N PRO A 138 -22.65 -11.91 13.39
CA PRO A 138 -21.48 -11.21 12.83
C PRO A 138 -21.13 -11.63 11.41
N SER A 139 -21.66 -12.73 10.90
CA SER A 139 -21.46 -13.16 9.52
C SER A 139 -22.24 -12.33 8.51
N GLN A 140 -23.25 -11.57 8.96
CA GLN A 140 -24.17 -10.82 8.13
C GLN A 140 -23.95 -9.30 8.15
N CYS A 141 -23.02 -8.80 8.95
CA CYS A 141 -22.75 -7.37 9.12
C CYS A 141 -21.27 -7.11 9.30
N PHE A 142 -20.83 -5.89 9.06
CA PHE A 142 -19.44 -5.48 9.24
C PHE A 142 -19.12 -5.28 10.73
N VAL A 143 -18.10 -5.98 11.21
CA VAL A 143 -17.56 -5.84 12.57
C VAL A 143 -16.41 -4.85 12.58
N ASN A 144 -15.39 -5.11 11.77
CA ASN A 144 -14.17 -4.32 11.70
C ASN A 144 -13.45 -4.57 10.36
N VAL A 145 -13.91 -3.90 9.32
CA VAL A 145 -13.39 -4.08 7.95
C VAL A 145 -12.05 -3.39 7.83
N GLN A 146 -11.03 -4.16 7.44
CA GLN A 146 -9.66 -3.67 7.27
C GLN A 146 -9.39 -3.17 5.86
N ASN A 147 -9.81 -3.92 4.84
CA ASN A 147 -9.54 -3.54 3.47
C ASN A 147 -10.70 -3.86 2.52
N VAL A 148 -10.68 -3.19 1.35
CA VAL A 148 -11.59 -3.40 0.22
C VAL A 148 -10.79 -3.48 -1.07
N VAL A 149 -11.12 -4.44 -1.94
CA VAL A 149 -10.47 -4.61 -3.24
C VAL A 149 -11.48 -4.89 -4.35
N LEU A 150 -11.17 -4.52 -5.57
CA LEU A 150 -11.90 -4.92 -6.77
C LEU A 150 -11.18 -6.12 -7.39
N ASP A 151 -11.92 -7.17 -7.71
CA ASP A 151 -11.37 -8.32 -8.45
C ASP A 151 -11.47 -8.14 -9.97
N SER A 152 -10.84 -9.06 -10.71
CA SER A 152 -10.79 -8.99 -12.18
C SER A 152 -12.13 -9.24 -12.90
N ILE A 153 -13.16 -9.67 -12.19
CA ILE A 153 -14.51 -9.83 -12.72
C ILE A 153 -15.49 -8.75 -12.25
N GLY A 154 -14.97 -7.70 -11.57
CA GLY A 154 -15.73 -6.53 -11.17
C GLY A 154 -16.52 -6.69 -9.87
N GLN A 155 -16.15 -7.64 -9.01
CA GLN A 155 -16.73 -7.75 -7.66
C GLN A 155 -15.85 -6.99 -6.66
N LEU A 156 -16.51 -6.27 -5.75
CA LEU A 156 -15.86 -5.63 -4.61
C LEU A 156 -15.82 -6.59 -3.44
N TRP A 157 -14.65 -6.86 -2.92
CA TRP A 157 -14.41 -7.72 -1.78
C TRP A 157 -13.97 -6.92 -0.58
N VAL A 158 -14.49 -7.25 0.59
CA VAL A 158 -14.03 -6.72 1.87
C VAL A 158 -13.46 -7.83 2.72
N VAL A 159 -12.43 -7.53 3.50
CA VAL A 159 -11.92 -8.40 4.55
C VAL A 159 -12.27 -7.78 5.90
N ASP A 160 -12.92 -8.56 6.74
CA ASP A 160 -13.37 -8.16 8.07
C ASP A 160 -12.62 -9.01 9.11
N SER A 161 -11.86 -8.35 9.98
CA SER A 161 -11.12 -9.04 11.02
C SER A 161 -12.03 -9.65 12.10
N GLY A 162 -13.28 -9.20 12.20
CA GLY A 162 -14.22 -9.66 13.20
C GLY A 162 -13.93 -9.21 14.64
N ILE A 163 -12.91 -8.38 14.85
CA ILE A 163 -12.55 -7.87 16.18
C ILE A 163 -13.44 -6.66 16.50
N PRO A 164 -14.31 -6.72 17.50
CA PRO A 164 -15.23 -5.62 17.75
C PRO A 164 -14.51 -4.38 18.29
N TYR A 165 -14.98 -3.20 17.91
CA TYR A 165 -14.35 -1.91 18.25
C TYR A 165 -14.21 -1.63 19.76
N TYR A 166 -15.05 -2.26 20.58
CA TYR A 166 -15.01 -2.12 22.03
C TYR A 166 -14.02 -3.08 22.69
N ALA A 167 -13.44 -4.01 21.93
CA ALA A 167 -12.47 -4.95 22.44
C ALA A 167 -11.09 -4.29 22.59
N ALA A 168 -10.29 -4.80 23.52
CA ALA A 168 -8.91 -4.39 23.66
C ALA A 168 -8.07 -4.82 22.43
N SER A 169 -6.98 -4.14 22.19
CA SER A 169 -6.01 -4.55 21.17
C SER A 169 -5.54 -5.99 21.43
N GLY A 170 -5.48 -6.81 20.40
CA GLY A 170 -5.12 -8.23 20.50
C GLY A 170 -6.26 -9.14 21.01
N SER A 171 -7.50 -8.64 21.05
CA SER A 171 -8.67 -9.46 21.36
C SER A 171 -9.02 -10.40 20.21
N ASP A 172 -9.76 -11.45 20.56
CA ASP A 172 -10.24 -12.42 19.55
C ASP A 172 -11.39 -11.85 18.73
N ALA A 173 -11.47 -12.33 17.48
CA ALA A 173 -12.61 -12.09 16.64
C ALA A 173 -13.90 -12.70 17.22
N LEU A 174 -15.03 -12.06 16.95
CA LEU A 174 -16.35 -12.66 17.21
C LEU A 174 -16.52 -13.92 16.38
N TYR A 175 -17.20 -14.90 16.91
CA TYR A 175 -17.56 -16.10 16.16
C TYR A 175 -18.35 -15.72 14.90
N GLY A 176 -17.88 -16.13 13.72
CA GLY A 176 -18.44 -15.71 12.42
C GLY A 176 -18.10 -14.29 11.98
N GLY A 177 -17.35 -13.53 12.79
CA GLY A 177 -16.99 -12.14 12.49
C GLY A 177 -15.81 -12.01 11.52
N ALA A 178 -14.79 -12.85 11.67
CA ALA A 178 -13.66 -12.89 10.75
C ALA A 178 -14.10 -13.54 9.42
N LYS A 179 -14.09 -12.77 8.33
CA LYS A 179 -14.66 -13.20 7.04
C LYS A 179 -14.19 -12.35 5.88
N ILE A 180 -14.44 -12.82 4.68
CA ILE A 180 -14.48 -12.00 3.47
C ILE A 180 -15.89 -11.99 2.90
N MET A 181 -16.29 -10.87 2.33
CA MET A 181 -17.59 -10.72 1.66
C MET A 181 -17.40 -10.07 0.30
N SER A 182 -18.10 -10.58 -0.72
CA SER A 182 -18.11 -9.97 -2.04
C SER A 182 -19.46 -9.37 -2.40
N PHE A 183 -19.41 -8.28 -3.12
CA PHE A 183 -20.56 -7.51 -3.57
C PHE A 183 -20.40 -7.18 -5.05
N ASN A 184 -21.52 -7.06 -5.75
CA ASN A 184 -21.51 -6.41 -7.05
C ASN A 184 -21.37 -4.88 -6.88
N GLN A 185 -21.16 -4.18 -7.98
CA GLN A 185 -20.98 -2.72 -7.95
C GLN A 185 -22.23 -1.95 -7.50
N THR A 186 -23.42 -2.59 -7.51
CA THR A 186 -24.64 -1.98 -6.97
C THR A 186 -24.80 -2.19 -5.46
N GLY A 187 -23.86 -2.94 -4.82
CA GLY A 187 -23.88 -3.21 -3.39
C GLY A 187 -24.70 -4.44 -2.98
N GLU A 188 -25.11 -5.28 -3.93
CA GLU A 188 -25.77 -6.55 -3.62
C GLU A 188 -24.72 -7.58 -3.15
N LEU A 189 -24.97 -8.21 -2.00
CA LEU A 189 -24.10 -9.26 -1.45
C LEU A 189 -24.17 -10.51 -2.35
N ILE A 190 -23.00 -10.97 -2.82
CA ILE A 190 -22.87 -12.16 -3.66
C ILE A 190 -22.48 -13.37 -2.81
N ARG A 191 -21.43 -13.23 -2.00
CA ARG A 191 -20.84 -14.32 -1.23
C ARG A 191 -20.30 -13.84 0.12
N THR A 192 -20.33 -14.76 1.10
CA THR A 192 -19.65 -14.60 2.39
C THR A 192 -18.86 -15.88 2.67
N TYR A 193 -17.59 -15.73 3.01
CA TYR A 193 -16.73 -16.81 3.48
C TYR A 193 -16.24 -16.47 4.88
N VAL A 194 -16.78 -17.19 5.87
CA VAL A 194 -16.34 -17.07 7.26
C VAL A 194 -15.06 -17.86 7.44
N ILE A 195 -14.04 -17.26 8.04
CA ILE A 195 -12.82 -17.97 8.42
C ILE A 195 -13.16 -18.98 9.51
N PRO A 196 -12.83 -20.27 9.34
CA PRO A 196 -13.14 -21.32 10.31
C PRO A 196 -12.56 -21.01 11.70
N GLN A 197 -13.32 -21.29 12.76
CA GLN A 197 -12.94 -20.94 14.14
C GLN A 197 -11.64 -21.62 14.59
N ASP A 198 -11.37 -22.82 14.13
CA ASP A 198 -10.16 -23.58 14.43
C ASP A 198 -8.90 -23.01 13.77
N LEU A 199 -9.07 -22.15 12.77
CA LEU A 199 -7.99 -21.42 12.14
C LEU A 199 -7.74 -20.04 12.76
N LEU A 200 -8.67 -19.53 13.59
CA LEU A 200 -8.50 -18.27 14.29
C LEU A 200 -7.55 -18.45 15.47
N ALA A 201 -6.35 -17.90 15.36
CA ALA A 201 -5.44 -17.81 16.49
C ALA A 201 -5.85 -16.66 17.42
N HIS A 202 -5.42 -16.73 18.70
CA HIS A 202 -5.62 -15.63 19.64
C HIS A 202 -5.05 -14.31 19.08
N GLY A 203 -5.88 -13.29 19.03
CA GLY A 203 -5.53 -11.96 18.53
C GLY A 203 -5.35 -11.87 17.02
N MET A 204 -5.72 -12.91 16.26
CA MET A 204 -5.66 -12.89 14.80
C MET A 204 -6.42 -11.70 14.23
N ASN A 205 -5.81 -10.97 13.32
CA ASN A 205 -6.35 -9.80 12.67
C ASN A 205 -6.21 -9.93 11.14
N ALA A 206 -7.23 -10.52 10.50
CA ALA A 206 -7.28 -10.60 9.03
C ALA A 206 -7.31 -9.19 8.45
N ASN A 207 -6.26 -8.84 7.70
CA ASN A 207 -5.99 -7.45 7.34
C ASN A 207 -6.18 -7.17 5.84
N ASP A 208 -5.29 -7.62 5.00
CA ASP A 208 -5.36 -7.32 3.57
C ASP A 208 -5.76 -8.57 2.77
N VAL A 209 -6.41 -8.37 1.62
CA VAL A 209 -6.90 -9.45 0.76
C VAL A 209 -6.59 -9.19 -0.71
N ARG A 210 -6.27 -10.25 -1.45
CA ARG A 210 -6.23 -10.23 -2.93
C ARG A 210 -6.93 -11.46 -3.47
N ILE A 211 -7.58 -11.29 -4.61
CA ILE A 211 -8.38 -12.33 -5.27
C ILE A 211 -7.71 -12.69 -6.60
N ASN A 212 -7.57 -13.99 -6.83
CA ASN A 212 -7.21 -14.51 -8.14
C ASN A 212 -8.34 -15.38 -8.68
N ASN A 213 -9.13 -14.84 -9.60
CA ASN A 213 -10.26 -15.53 -10.22
C ASN A 213 -9.83 -16.58 -11.26
N THR A 214 -8.53 -16.71 -11.55
CA THR A 214 -8.03 -17.67 -12.57
C THR A 214 -7.60 -19.01 -12.00
N LEU A 215 -7.52 -19.16 -10.68
CA LEU A 215 -7.20 -20.40 -10.00
C LEU A 215 -8.45 -21.21 -9.67
N GLY A 216 -8.48 -22.50 -9.99
CA GLY A 216 -9.68 -23.33 -9.79
C GLY A 216 -10.82 -22.92 -10.71
N THR A 217 -12.07 -23.01 -10.23
CA THR A 217 -13.26 -22.65 -11.00
C THR A 217 -13.72 -21.22 -10.72
N ASN A 218 -13.77 -20.83 -9.45
CA ASN A 218 -14.24 -19.51 -9.02
C ASN A 218 -13.12 -18.64 -8.42
N GLY A 219 -11.91 -19.15 -8.32
CA GLY A 219 -10.76 -18.44 -7.81
C GLY A 219 -10.35 -18.77 -6.38
N TRP A 220 -9.36 -18.03 -5.90
CA TRP A 220 -8.83 -18.07 -4.54
C TRP A 220 -8.65 -16.68 -3.99
N ALA A 221 -8.95 -16.52 -2.70
CA ALA A 221 -8.61 -15.33 -1.94
C ALA A 221 -7.37 -15.59 -1.08
N PHE A 222 -6.44 -14.63 -1.05
CA PHE A 222 -5.25 -14.66 -0.22
C PHE A 222 -5.32 -13.51 0.78
N ILE A 223 -5.07 -13.80 2.07
CA ILE A 223 -5.31 -12.87 3.18
C ILE A 223 -4.09 -12.86 4.09
N THR A 224 -3.63 -11.68 4.50
CA THR A 224 -2.62 -11.52 5.54
C THR A 224 -3.27 -11.39 6.91
N ASP A 225 -2.57 -11.86 7.93
CA ASP A 225 -2.90 -11.71 9.34
C ASP A 225 -1.82 -10.83 10.00
N GLU A 226 -2.16 -9.60 10.33
CA GLU A 226 -1.22 -8.63 10.91
C GLU A 226 -0.96 -8.82 12.41
N SER A 227 -1.52 -9.86 13.02
CA SER A 227 -1.33 -10.13 14.44
C SER A 227 0.14 -10.44 14.79
N THR A 228 0.45 -10.43 16.08
CA THR A 228 1.81 -10.75 16.56
C THR A 228 2.29 -12.15 16.17
N ASN A 229 1.38 -13.13 16.13
CA ASN A 229 1.73 -14.49 15.69
C ASN A 229 1.68 -14.66 14.18
N SER A 230 0.87 -13.90 13.53
CA SER A 230 0.78 -13.72 12.08
C SER A 230 0.71 -15.00 11.25
N SER A 231 0.12 -14.89 10.08
CA SER A 231 -0.02 -15.97 9.10
C SER A 231 -0.43 -15.43 7.74
N VAL A 232 -0.46 -16.31 6.74
CA VAL A 232 -1.14 -16.06 5.47
C VAL A 232 -2.22 -17.12 5.31
N LEU A 233 -3.45 -16.69 4.96
CA LEU A 233 -4.56 -17.59 4.69
C LEU A 233 -4.85 -17.63 3.20
N ALA A 234 -5.36 -18.76 2.75
CA ALA A 234 -5.95 -18.88 1.42
C ALA A 234 -7.32 -19.53 1.52
N ILE A 235 -8.31 -18.95 0.84
CA ILE A 235 -9.71 -19.43 0.79
C ILE A 235 -10.03 -19.83 -0.63
N ASN A 236 -10.43 -21.07 -0.81
CA ASN A 236 -10.99 -21.55 -2.08
C ASN A 236 -12.38 -20.96 -2.28
N LEU A 237 -12.58 -20.23 -3.37
CA LEU A 237 -13.87 -19.58 -3.65
C LEU A 237 -14.88 -20.54 -4.31
N ASP A 238 -14.51 -21.80 -4.57
CA ASP A 238 -15.45 -22.84 -5.03
C ASP A 238 -16.31 -23.38 -3.87
N ASP A 239 -15.67 -23.66 -2.72
CA ASP A 239 -16.31 -24.37 -1.61
C ASP A 239 -16.09 -23.71 -0.22
N GLY A 240 -15.29 -22.65 -0.14
CA GLY A 240 -14.95 -21.95 1.09
C GLY A 240 -13.89 -22.67 1.95
N SER A 241 -13.31 -23.75 1.47
CA SER A 241 -12.23 -24.42 2.21
C SER A 241 -11.07 -23.44 2.40
N THR A 242 -10.55 -23.41 3.62
CA THR A 242 -9.54 -22.42 4.05
C THR A 242 -8.31 -23.13 4.59
N VAL A 243 -7.14 -22.67 4.16
CA VAL A 243 -5.85 -23.09 4.72
C VAL A 243 -5.17 -21.89 5.38
N ARG A 244 -4.55 -22.12 6.55
CA ARG A 244 -3.66 -21.16 7.20
C ARG A 244 -2.23 -21.65 7.04
N ARG A 245 -1.35 -20.80 6.52
CA ARG A 245 0.05 -21.10 6.24
C ARG A 245 0.99 -20.18 6.98
N LEU A 246 2.22 -20.63 7.16
CA LEU A 246 3.34 -19.85 7.72
C LEU A 246 3.08 -19.32 9.15
N PHE A 247 2.10 -19.86 9.85
CA PHE A 247 1.69 -19.39 11.17
C PHE A 247 2.88 -19.33 12.13
N ASN A 248 3.05 -18.15 12.74
CA ASN A 248 4.07 -17.87 13.77
C ASN A 248 5.52 -18.12 13.31
N THR A 249 5.78 -18.01 12.00
CA THR A 249 7.13 -18.12 11.44
C THR A 249 7.82 -16.76 11.29
N SER A 250 9.15 -16.77 11.11
CA SER A 250 9.93 -15.54 10.96
C SER A 250 9.64 -14.75 9.68
N VAL A 251 8.99 -15.35 8.70
CA VAL A 251 8.67 -14.69 7.43
C VAL A 251 7.33 -13.94 7.45
N VAL A 252 6.58 -14.05 8.53
CA VAL A 252 5.31 -13.31 8.72
C VAL A 252 5.30 -12.48 10.00
N ARG A 253 6.23 -12.74 10.94
CA ARG A 253 6.31 -12.00 12.21
C ARG A 253 7.24 -10.80 12.12
N ALA A 254 7.00 -9.83 13.01
CA ALA A 254 7.88 -8.70 13.23
C ALA A 254 9.35 -9.11 13.45
N ASP A 255 10.27 -8.33 12.91
CA ASP A 255 11.70 -8.50 13.20
C ASP A 255 11.96 -8.25 14.69
N PRO A 256 12.73 -9.12 15.37
CA PRO A 256 13.05 -8.92 16.80
C PRO A 256 13.73 -7.56 17.05
N GLY A 257 13.12 -6.74 17.91
CA GLY A 257 13.67 -5.44 18.25
C GLY A 257 13.53 -4.38 17.15
N TYR A 258 12.61 -4.58 16.21
CA TYR A 258 12.32 -3.61 15.17
C TYR A 258 11.89 -2.25 15.76
N VAL A 259 12.45 -1.19 15.22
CA VAL A 259 12.06 0.19 15.48
C VAL A 259 11.95 0.91 14.15
N GLY A 260 10.75 1.37 13.85
CA GLY A 260 10.49 2.21 12.68
C GLY A 260 10.99 3.64 12.87
N SER A 261 10.87 4.42 11.82
CA SER A 261 11.16 5.86 11.86
C SER A 261 10.12 6.65 11.07
N TYR A 262 9.86 7.86 11.49
CA TYR A 262 9.00 8.78 10.77
C TYR A 262 9.55 10.20 10.90
N GLU A 263 9.78 10.88 9.79
CA GLU A 263 10.37 12.22 9.74
C GLU A 263 11.69 12.33 10.54
N GLY A 264 12.43 11.24 10.65
CA GLY A 264 13.67 11.16 11.41
C GLY A 264 13.53 10.81 12.89
N GLU A 265 12.32 10.68 13.40
CA GLU A 265 12.03 10.26 14.77
C GLU A 265 11.83 8.75 14.85
N LEU A 266 12.32 8.13 15.93
CA LEU A 266 12.13 6.71 16.19
C LEU A 266 10.71 6.44 16.69
N ILE A 267 10.03 5.50 16.05
CA ILE A 267 8.65 5.15 16.36
C ILE A 267 8.60 3.82 17.11
N TYR A 268 7.99 3.87 18.28
CA TYR A 268 7.69 2.71 19.13
C TYR A 268 6.19 2.51 19.24
N CYS A 269 5.77 1.31 19.56
CA CYS A 269 4.43 1.09 20.09
C CYS A 269 4.38 1.48 21.57
N TRP A 270 3.28 2.11 22.00
CA TRP A 270 3.12 2.61 23.36
C TRP A 270 1.94 1.96 24.06
N ASN A 271 2.16 1.49 25.27
CA ASN A 271 1.10 1.17 26.22
C ASN A 271 1.01 2.32 27.24
N LYS A 272 0.31 3.39 26.84
CA LYS A 272 0.31 4.67 27.55
C LYS A 272 1.73 5.25 27.69
N THR A 273 2.35 5.09 28.85
CA THR A 273 3.68 5.62 29.17
C THR A 273 4.81 4.61 28.95
N GLU A 274 4.47 3.35 28.75
CA GLU A 274 5.44 2.29 28.53
C GLU A 274 5.60 2.07 27.02
N LYS A 275 6.85 2.18 26.55
CA LYS A 275 7.15 1.87 25.15
C LYS A 275 7.56 0.42 24.97
N ALA A 276 7.17 -0.14 23.84
CA ALA A 276 7.52 -1.48 23.41
C ALA A 276 7.93 -1.49 21.95
N TYR A 277 8.57 -2.55 21.51
CA TYR A 277 8.74 -2.81 20.09
C TYR A 277 7.40 -3.12 19.45
N CYS A 278 7.19 -2.63 18.23
CA CYS A 278 6.02 -3.01 17.46
C CYS A 278 6.12 -4.48 17.03
N THR A 279 4.99 -5.18 17.08
CA THR A 279 4.92 -6.62 16.81
C THR A 279 3.92 -6.96 15.70
N THR A 280 3.48 -5.96 14.95
CA THR A 280 2.56 -6.15 13.83
C THR A 280 3.23 -7.00 12.75
N GLY A 281 2.55 -8.05 12.34
CA GLY A 281 3.07 -9.07 11.43
C GLY A 281 2.82 -8.76 9.95
N ALA A 282 2.49 -9.81 9.18
CA ALA A 282 2.21 -9.71 7.75
C ALA A 282 1.00 -8.81 7.49
N ASP A 283 1.20 -7.79 6.66
CA ASP A 283 0.28 -6.69 6.44
C ASP A 283 -0.12 -6.61 4.95
N GLY A 284 0.49 -5.74 4.17
CA GLY A 284 0.18 -5.60 2.75
C GLY A 284 0.45 -6.85 1.93
N ILE A 285 -0.40 -7.10 0.93
CA ILE A 285 -0.33 -8.26 0.05
C ILE A 285 -0.56 -7.85 -1.41
N ALA A 286 0.14 -8.51 -2.34
CA ALA A 286 -0.07 -8.38 -3.77
C ALA A 286 0.06 -9.71 -4.49
N LEU A 287 -0.62 -9.85 -5.62
CA LEU A 287 -0.48 -10.98 -6.54
C LEU A 287 0.23 -10.51 -7.81
N ALA A 288 1.31 -11.16 -8.18
CA ALA A 288 2.02 -10.87 -9.42
C ALA A 288 2.68 -12.14 -9.96
N SER A 289 2.58 -12.37 -11.26
CA SER A 289 3.33 -13.43 -11.96
C SER A 289 3.18 -14.82 -11.31
N GLY A 290 1.97 -15.15 -10.84
CA GLY A 290 1.67 -16.45 -10.16
C GLY A 290 2.20 -16.55 -8.74
N GLN A 291 2.68 -15.45 -8.14
CA GLN A 291 3.20 -15.38 -6.78
C GLN A 291 2.27 -14.58 -5.87
N VAL A 292 2.32 -14.87 -4.56
CA VAL A 292 1.79 -14.05 -3.49
C VAL A 292 2.97 -13.33 -2.85
N PHE A 293 2.93 -12.01 -2.85
CA PHE A 293 3.90 -11.12 -2.18
C PHE A 293 3.28 -10.57 -0.91
N TRP A 294 4.06 -10.47 0.17
CA TRP A 294 3.61 -9.78 1.38
C TRP A 294 4.77 -9.06 2.07
N GLY A 295 4.42 -8.00 2.77
CA GLY A 295 5.30 -7.28 3.68
C GLY A 295 4.96 -7.60 5.14
N VAL A 296 5.93 -7.43 6.02
CA VAL A 296 5.72 -7.47 7.47
C VAL A 296 5.81 -6.04 7.98
N LEU A 297 4.75 -5.50 8.60
CA LEU A 297 4.72 -4.09 8.97
C LEU A 297 5.88 -3.71 9.89
N ALA A 298 6.09 -4.45 10.97
CA ALA A 298 7.21 -4.21 11.89
C ALA A 298 8.50 -4.89 11.40
N SER A 299 8.89 -4.59 10.15
CA SER A 299 10.09 -5.06 9.46
C SER A 299 10.37 -4.16 8.26
N ARG A 300 11.54 -4.35 7.63
CA ARG A 300 11.86 -3.78 6.31
C ARG A 300 12.02 -4.86 5.26
N ARG A 301 11.61 -6.11 5.56
CA ARG A 301 11.67 -7.26 4.67
C ARG A 301 10.32 -7.51 4.02
N PHE A 302 10.36 -8.01 2.82
CA PHE A 302 9.20 -8.56 2.13
C PHE A 302 9.53 -9.95 1.58
N TYR A 303 8.51 -10.72 1.31
CA TYR A 303 8.62 -12.13 0.94
C TYR A 303 7.66 -12.45 -0.20
N TYR A 304 7.90 -13.56 -0.86
CA TYR A 304 6.91 -14.12 -1.78
C TYR A 304 6.96 -15.64 -1.85
N ILE A 305 5.88 -16.23 -2.33
CA ILE A 305 5.73 -17.67 -2.56
C ILE A 305 4.83 -17.91 -3.76
N SER A 306 4.98 -19.06 -4.44
CA SER A 306 4.03 -19.49 -5.48
C SER A 306 2.62 -19.63 -4.90
N GLN A 307 1.61 -19.13 -5.61
CA GLN A 307 0.21 -19.33 -5.26
C GLN A 307 -0.13 -20.81 -5.17
N ASP A 308 0.35 -21.62 -6.13
CA ASP A 308 0.12 -23.08 -6.15
C ASP A 308 0.66 -23.78 -4.91
N VAL A 309 1.85 -23.39 -4.43
CA VAL A 309 2.45 -23.95 -3.21
C VAL A 309 1.64 -23.55 -1.97
N LEU A 310 1.17 -22.31 -1.91
CA LEU A 310 0.43 -21.84 -0.74
C LEU A 310 -0.93 -22.56 -0.58
N ILE A 311 -1.60 -22.85 -1.68
CA ILE A 311 -2.92 -23.53 -1.68
C ILE A 311 -2.86 -25.05 -1.62
N ASP A 312 -1.71 -25.67 -1.88
CA ASP A 312 -1.57 -27.13 -1.91
C ASP A 312 -1.67 -27.73 -0.50
N SER A 313 -2.83 -28.27 -0.18
CA SER A 313 -3.10 -28.92 1.11
C SER A 313 -2.30 -30.21 1.36
N SER A 314 -1.66 -30.77 0.34
CA SER A 314 -0.80 -31.98 0.47
C SER A 314 0.59 -31.65 1.04
N LEU A 315 1.02 -30.38 0.99
CA LEU A 315 2.31 -29.94 1.49
C LEU A 315 2.26 -29.70 3.01
N THR A 316 3.33 -30.09 3.70
CA THR A 316 3.50 -29.74 5.11
C THR A 316 3.89 -28.27 5.29
N ASP A 317 3.68 -27.72 6.50
CA ASP A 317 4.06 -26.34 6.79
C ASP A 317 5.57 -26.09 6.63
N GLU A 318 6.41 -27.09 6.91
CA GLU A 318 7.86 -27.01 6.68
C GLU A 318 8.20 -26.92 5.19
N GLN A 319 7.48 -27.68 4.34
CA GLN A 319 7.67 -27.63 2.89
C GLN A 319 7.23 -26.27 2.32
N VAL A 320 6.11 -25.74 2.79
CA VAL A 320 5.63 -24.40 2.42
C VAL A 320 6.63 -23.32 2.88
N LEU A 321 7.10 -23.39 4.12
CA LEU A 321 8.10 -22.43 4.64
C LEU A 321 9.41 -22.49 3.83
N ALA A 322 9.87 -23.69 3.46
CA ALA A 322 11.08 -23.87 2.66
C ALA A 322 10.96 -23.31 1.22
N ALA A 323 9.74 -23.13 0.73
CA ALA A 323 9.47 -22.58 -0.60
C ALA A 323 9.39 -21.04 -0.61
N VAL A 324 9.29 -20.38 0.57
CA VAL A 324 9.26 -18.93 0.67
C VAL A 324 10.56 -18.34 0.15
N GLN A 325 10.42 -17.30 -0.65
CA GLN A 325 11.54 -16.52 -1.19
C GLN A 325 11.72 -15.22 -0.41
N ASP A 326 12.98 -14.89 -0.09
CA ASP A 326 13.37 -13.68 0.64
C ASP A 326 14.22 -12.78 -0.26
N PRO A 327 13.64 -11.74 -0.89
CA PRO A 327 14.40 -10.76 -1.64
C PRO A 327 15.26 -9.84 -0.77
N GLY A 328 15.10 -9.89 0.54
CA GLY A 328 15.81 -9.03 1.49
C GLY A 328 14.99 -7.81 1.90
N GLN A 329 15.70 -6.70 2.14
CA GLN A 329 15.08 -5.48 2.65
C GLN A 329 14.67 -4.55 1.50
N CYS A 330 13.48 -3.96 1.60
CA CYS A 330 13.07 -2.86 0.73
C CYS A 330 13.54 -1.48 1.23
N GLY A 331 14.00 -1.39 2.47
CA GLY A 331 14.55 -0.16 3.04
C GLY A 331 13.56 0.70 3.82
N SER A 332 12.34 0.22 4.05
CA SER A 332 11.30 0.92 4.80
C SER A 332 10.35 -0.05 5.49
N GLU A 333 9.70 0.38 6.56
CA GLU A 333 8.41 -0.18 7.00
C GLU A 333 7.41 -0.08 5.84
N GLN A 334 6.58 -1.10 5.67
CA GLN A 334 5.65 -1.19 4.55
C GLN A 334 4.28 -1.68 5.03
N ALA A 335 3.24 -0.89 4.79
CA ALA A 335 1.88 -1.25 5.15
C ALA A 335 1.16 -1.94 3.99
N GLY A 336 1.23 -1.41 2.78
CA GLY A 336 0.47 -1.88 1.65
C GLY A 336 1.29 -2.34 0.46
N PHE A 337 0.70 -3.22 -0.32
CA PHE A 337 1.23 -3.70 -1.59
C PHE A 337 0.14 -3.68 -2.66
N THR A 338 0.52 -3.46 -3.89
CA THR A 338 -0.31 -3.72 -5.06
C THR A 338 0.58 -4.13 -6.24
N ALA A 339 -0.01 -4.63 -7.32
CA ALA A 339 0.76 -5.06 -8.49
C ALA A 339 0.04 -4.69 -9.78
N ASP A 340 0.80 -4.63 -10.88
CA ASP A 340 0.29 -4.36 -12.21
C ASP A 340 0.32 -5.60 -13.13
N ASP A 341 -0.32 -5.47 -14.28
CA ASP A 341 -0.44 -6.48 -15.33
C ASP A 341 0.87 -6.85 -16.03
N HIS A 342 1.96 -6.13 -15.73
CA HIS A 342 3.32 -6.42 -16.19
C HIS A 342 4.19 -7.09 -15.11
N GLY A 343 3.59 -7.49 -13.99
CA GLY A 343 4.29 -8.16 -12.91
C GLY A 343 5.16 -7.24 -12.05
N ARG A 344 4.94 -5.94 -12.07
CA ARG A 344 5.57 -5.02 -11.13
C ARG A 344 4.79 -5.01 -9.83
N VAL A 345 5.50 -5.14 -8.71
CA VAL A 345 4.94 -5.03 -7.36
C VAL A 345 5.31 -3.68 -6.77
N TYR A 346 4.32 -2.93 -6.34
CA TYR A 346 4.46 -1.64 -5.68
C TYR A 346 4.41 -1.83 -4.17
N ILE A 347 5.32 -1.17 -3.45
CA ILE A 347 5.55 -1.28 -2.01
C ILE A 347 5.37 0.10 -1.40
N PHE A 348 4.45 0.25 -0.47
CA PHE A 348 4.17 1.52 0.18
C PHE A 348 5.11 1.71 1.37
N ALA A 349 6.09 2.59 1.19
CA ALA A 349 7.26 2.76 2.05
C ALA A 349 7.04 3.93 3.02
N SER A 350 6.42 3.65 4.19
CA SER A 350 5.94 4.66 5.14
C SER A 350 7.08 5.49 5.75
N GLU A 351 8.20 4.86 6.15
CA GLU A 351 9.34 5.57 6.74
C GLU A 351 9.99 6.58 5.79
N GLN A 352 9.75 6.45 4.48
CA GLN A 352 10.39 7.24 3.44
C GLN A 352 9.45 8.19 2.70
N ASN A 353 8.16 8.22 3.09
CA ASN A 353 7.13 8.98 2.39
C ASN A 353 7.12 8.69 0.89
N ALA A 354 7.19 7.41 0.53
CA ALA A 354 7.48 6.96 -0.82
C ALA A 354 6.64 5.75 -1.24
N ILE A 355 6.56 5.53 -2.53
CA ILE A 355 6.15 4.26 -3.11
C ILE A 355 7.35 3.70 -3.85
N TYR A 356 7.76 2.51 -3.48
CA TYR A 356 8.80 1.74 -4.15
C TYR A 356 8.18 0.73 -5.10
N TYR A 357 9.00 0.12 -5.94
CA TYR A 357 8.59 -1.01 -6.74
C TYR A 357 9.73 -1.97 -7.02
N VAL A 358 9.35 -3.20 -7.34
CA VAL A 358 10.23 -4.22 -7.90
C VAL A 358 9.60 -4.80 -9.17
N ASP A 359 10.41 -5.04 -10.17
CA ASP A 359 10.00 -5.78 -11.36
C ASP A 359 10.22 -7.27 -11.11
N THR A 360 9.23 -8.12 -11.39
CA THR A 360 9.32 -9.57 -11.16
C THR A 360 9.64 -10.36 -12.42
N LEU A 361 9.53 -9.73 -13.59
CA LEU A 361 9.77 -10.36 -14.89
C LEU A 361 11.02 -9.80 -15.57
N GLN A 362 11.82 -10.66 -16.15
CA GLN A 362 13.03 -10.27 -16.90
C GLN A 362 12.72 -9.36 -18.09
N SER A 363 11.53 -9.49 -18.69
CA SER A 363 11.07 -8.62 -19.79
C SER A 363 10.97 -7.14 -19.42
N GLU A 364 10.82 -6.84 -18.12
CA GLU A 364 10.69 -5.47 -17.60
C GLU A 364 12.04 -4.83 -17.25
N LEU A 365 13.15 -5.55 -17.37
CA LEU A 365 14.46 -5.01 -17.05
C LEU A 365 14.96 -4.11 -18.18
N GLU A 366 15.33 -2.88 -17.85
CA GLU A 366 16.01 -1.94 -18.75
C GLU A 366 17.50 -2.26 -18.89
N MET A 367 18.09 -2.78 -17.81
CA MET A 367 19.51 -3.12 -17.71
C MET A 367 19.68 -4.54 -17.15
N PRO A 368 20.71 -5.27 -17.57
CA PRO A 368 21.02 -6.56 -16.98
C PRO A 368 21.28 -6.44 -15.48
N VAL A 369 20.76 -7.41 -14.72
CA VAL A 369 21.05 -7.61 -13.30
C VAL A 369 21.73 -8.96 -13.21
N ASP A 370 22.97 -9.00 -12.71
CA ASP A 370 23.84 -10.17 -12.73
C ASP A 370 23.90 -10.80 -14.16
N ASP A 371 23.48 -12.06 -14.28
CA ASP A 371 23.45 -12.79 -15.56
C ASP A 371 22.12 -12.64 -16.34
N LEU A 372 21.19 -11.83 -15.82
CA LEU A 372 19.91 -11.60 -16.48
C LEU A 372 20.07 -10.69 -17.68
N LYS A 373 19.22 -10.88 -18.69
CA LYS A 373 19.23 -10.08 -19.91
C LYS A 373 17.90 -9.36 -20.07
N PRO A 374 17.89 -8.07 -20.47
CA PRO A 374 16.66 -7.38 -20.85
C PRO A 374 15.92 -8.16 -21.95
N GLY A 375 14.57 -8.19 -21.85
CA GLY A 375 13.72 -8.89 -22.80
C GLY A 375 13.60 -10.40 -22.55
N GLY A 376 14.19 -10.94 -21.49
CA GLY A 376 13.87 -12.29 -21.02
C GLY A 376 12.43 -12.37 -20.51
N THR A 377 11.82 -13.55 -20.54
CA THR A 377 10.40 -13.78 -20.19
C THR A 377 10.20 -14.50 -18.85
N GLY A 378 11.26 -14.92 -18.19
CA GLY A 378 11.20 -15.65 -16.92
C GLY A 378 11.07 -14.75 -15.70
N LEU A 379 10.77 -15.37 -14.55
CA LEU A 379 10.81 -14.69 -13.26
C LEU A 379 12.26 -14.26 -12.92
N ILE A 380 12.38 -13.10 -12.32
CA ILE A 380 13.64 -12.65 -11.73
C ILE A 380 13.82 -13.44 -10.42
N PRO A 381 14.98 -14.07 -10.16
CA PRO A 381 15.27 -14.68 -8.88
C PRO A 381 15.22 -13.67 -7.73
N ALA A 382 14.77 -14.09 -6.54
CA ALA A 382 14.63 -13.21 -5.37
C ALA A 382 15.88 -12.39 -5.06
N LYS A 383 17.06 -13.00 -5.14
CA LYS A 383 18.36 -12.36 -4.86
C LYS A 383 18.73 -11.23 -5.84
N ASP A 384 18.08 -11.20 -7.02
CA ASP A 384 18.35 -10.23 -8.10
C ASP A 384 17.28 -9.13 -8.17
N TYR A 385 16.35 -9.08 -7.23
CA TYR A 385 15.38 -8.00 -7.15
C TYR A 385 16.06 -6.67 -6.81
N VAL A 386 15.69 -5.65 -7.56
CA VAL A 386 16.15 -4.27 -7.34
C VAL A 386 14.98 -3.43 -6.91
N VAL A 387 15.01 -2.95 -5.69
CA VAL A 387 14.01 -2.00 -5.19
C VAL A 387 14.29 -0.63 -5.75
N LYS A 388 13.32 -0.07 -6.46
CA LYS A 388 13.38 1.24 -7.11
C LYS A 388 12.33 2.18 -6.52
N THR A 389 12.64 3.47 -6.48
CA THR A 389 11.67 4.50 -6.05
C THR A 389 10.81 4.90 -7.25
N LEU A 390 9.48 4.70 -7.13
CA LEU A 390 8.52 5.23 -8.10
C LEU A 390 8.29 6.72 -7.83
N VAL A 391 7.93 7.04 -6.60
CA VAL A 391 7.63 8.40 -6.17
C VAL A 391 8.04 8.58 -4.71
N ARG A 392 8.58 9.76 -4.39
CA ARG A 392 8.80 10.23 -3.02
C ARG A 392 8.22 11.62 -2.87
N ASN A 393 7.37 11.81 -1.88
CA ASN A 393 6.72 13.10 -1.62
C ASN A 393 6.28 13.16 -0.15
N ALA A 394 6.61 14.24 0.55
CA ALA A 394 6.23 14.44 1.96
C ALA A 394 4.71 14.39 2.22
N MET A 395 3.89 14.48 1.18
CA MET A 395 2.43 14.30 1.29
C MET A 395 2.02 12.83 1.39
N ILE A 396 2.91 11.89 1.11
CA ILE A 396 2.67 10.44 1.25
C ILE A 396 2.95 10.08 2.71
N GLN A 397 2.00 10.39 3.59
CA GLN A 397 2.13 10.16 5.02
C GLN A 397 1.50 8.83 5.40
N HIS A 398 2.30 7.78 5.40
CA HIS A 398 1.88 6.41 5.56
C HIS A 398 0.82 6.01 4.52
N ALA A 399 1.27 5.75 3.29
CA ALA A 399 0.43 5.08 2.31
C ALA A 399 0.15 3.65 2.79
N ASP A 400 -1.12 3.27 2.81
CA ASP A 400 -1.57 2.01 3.41
C ASP A 400 -2.01 1.02 2.33
N SER A 401 -3.10 1.28 1.65
CA SER A 401 -3.62 0.41 0.60
C SER A 401 -3.72 1.13 -0.73
N GLY A 402 -3.71 0.35 -1.83
CA GLY A 402 -3.86 0.92 -3.16
C GLY A 402 -4.38 -0.06 -4.20
N ALA A 403 -4.86 0.53 -5.29
CA ALA A 403 -5.42 -0.16 -6.44
C ALA A 403 -4.91 0.46 -7.74
N ILE A 404 -4.84 -0.35 -8.78
CA ILE A 404 -4.50 0.13 -10.13
C ILE A 404 -5.74 0.00 -11.00
N LEU A 405 -6.04 1.07 -11.73
CA LEU A 405 -7.12 1.09 -12.72
C LEU A 405 -6.78 2.09 -13.83
N ASP A 406 -6.96 1.68 -15.08
CA ASP A 406 -6.83 2.52 -16.28
C ASP A 406 -5.56 3.38 -16.28
N GLY A 407 -4.43 2.79 -15.94
CA GLY A 407 -3.13 3.44 -15.93
C GLY A 407 -2.82 4.24 -14.66
N TRP A 408 -3.74 4.32 -13.71
CA TRP A 408 -3.56 5.05 -12.47
C TRP A 408 -3.35 4.12 -11.28
N LEU A 409 -2.34 4.40 -10.48
CA LEU A 409 -2.18 3.85 -9.14
C LEU A 409 -2.86 4.81 -8.16
N TYR A 410 -3.91 4.33 -7.49
CA TYR A 410 -4.62 5.01 -6.40
C TYR A 410 -4.10 4.49 -5.07
N PHE A 411 -4.04 5.34 -4.05
CA PHE A 411 -3.65 4.93 -2.70
C PHE A 411 -4.21 5.88 -1.64
N CYS A 412 -4.48 5.36 -0.46
CA CYS A 412 -4.88 6.15 0.70
C CYS A 412 -3.68 6.44 1.62
N THR A 413 -3.78 7.48 2.45
CA THR A 413 -2.80 7.79 3.50
C THR A 413 -3.50 8.00 4.84
N ASN A 414 -2.90 7.58 5.96
CA ASN A 414 -3.57 7.59 7.27
C ASN A 414 -2.71 8.10 8.43
N GLN A 415 -1.44 8.45 8.22
CA GLN A 415 -0.55 8.96 9.26
C GLN A 415 -0.42 7.99 10.46
N LEU A 416 -0.34 6.68 10.24
CA LEU A 416 -0.35 5.67 11.29
C LEU A 416 0.70 5.93 12.38
N GLU A 417 1.88 6.41 12.02
CA GLU A 417 2.98 6.71 12.95
C GLU A 417 2.60 7.77 13.99
N LEU A 418 1.63 8.64 13.68
CA LEU A 418 1.12 9.68 14.56
C LEU A 418 -0.12 9.26 15.34
N SER A 419 -0.57 8.01 15.19
CA SER A 419 -1.76 7.46 15.86
C SER A 419 -1.51 7.19 17.35
N PRO A 420 -2.56 7.07 18.17
CA PRO A 420 -2.43 6.85 19.60
C PRO A 420 -1.55 5.65 20.00
N GLY A 421 -1.61 4.56 19.24
CA GLY A 421 -0.80 3.36 19.51
C GLY A 421 0.70 3.54 19.25
N ARG A 422 1.07 4.55 18.50
CA ARG A 422 2.45 4.89 18.12
C ARG A 422 2.99 6.12 18.85
N GLN A 423 2.18 6.77 19.68
CA GLN A 423 2.53 8.02 20.35
C GLN A 423 2.46 7.91 21.88
N TYR A 424 3.40 8.62 22.55
CA TYR A 424 3.45 8.68 24.00
C TYR A 424 2.10 9.08 24.60
N ASN A 425 1.73 8.39 25.66
CA ASN A 425 0.47 8.59 26.39
C ASN A 425 -0.80 8.45 25.52
N HIS A 426 -0.72 7.70 24.42
CA HIS A 426 -1.82 7.52 23.48
C HIS A 426 -2.38 8.86 22.92
N THR A 427 -1.51 9.84 22.74
CA THR A 427 -1.89 11.10 22.12
C THR A 427 -2.12 10.86 20.61
N ASP A 428 -3.25 11.30 20.10
CA ASP A 428 -3.47 11.32 18.64
C ASP A 428 -2.87 12.61 18.05
N ASN A 429 -1.77 12.47 17.34
CA ASN A 429 -1.06 13.57 16.70
C ASN A 429 -1.38 13.69 15.21
N ARG A 430 -2.24 12.80 14.68
CA ARG A 430 -2.70 12.87 13.29
C ARG A 430 -3.45 14.16 13.01
N ARG A 431 -3.37 14.63 11.77
CA ARG A 431 -4.02 15.87 11.32
C ARG A 431 -4.81 15.57 10.05
N GLY A 432 -6.12 15.59 10.18
CA GLY A 432 -7.01 15.50 9.02
C GLY A 432 -7.06 16.84 8.22
N PRO A 433 -7.64 16.85 7.00
CA PRO A 433 -8.20 15.66 6.38
C PRO A 433 -7.13 14.66 5.93
N PHE A 434 -7.48 13.38 5.89
CA PHE A 434 -6.63 12.32 5.38
C PHE A 434 -6.86 12.21 3.87
N ARG A 435 -5.81 12.41 3.09
CA ARG A 435 -5.96 12.49 1.65
C ARG A 435 -5.61 11.19 0.96
N SER A 436 -6.51 10.75 0.09
CA SER A 436 -6.22 9.71 -0.90
C SER A 436 -5.72 10.36 -2.19
N TYR A 437 -4.81 9.67 -2.85
CA TYR A 437 -4.11 10.18 -4.04
C TYR A 437 -4.17 9.18 -5.18
N ARG A 438 -3.83 9.66 -6.37
CA ARG A 438 -3.45 8.82 -7.51
C ARG A 438 -2.21 9.38 -8.22
N LEU A 439 -1.51 8.50 -8.92
CA LEU A 439 -0.44 8.88 -9.83
C LEU A 439 -0.46 7.99 -11.08
N TRP A 440 0.05 8.51 -12.18
CA TRP A 440 0.06 7.78 -13.44
C TRP A 440 1.20 6.78 -13.49
N VAL A 441 0.89 5.52 -13.75
CA VAL A 441 1.87 4.43 -13.95
C VAL A 441 1.78 3.82 -15.35
N GLY A 442 0.68 4.07 -16.08
CA GLY A 442 0.48 3.61 -17.45
C GLY A 442 0.26 2.11 -17.62
N ARG A 443 -0.20 1.42 -16.54
CA ARG A 443 -0.36 -0.04 -16.48
C ARG A 443 -1.71 -0.41 -15.90
N GLY A 444 -2.22 -1.60 -16.28
CA GLY A 444 -3.45 -2.15 -15.72
C GLY A 444 -3.23 -2.85 -14.37
N PRO A 445 -4.32 -3.28 -13.70
CA PRO A 445 -4.22 -4.06 -12.48
C PRO A 445 -3.67 -5.47 -12.78
N ALA A 446 -2.96 -6.05 -11.84
CA ALA A 446 -2.70 -7.48 -11.81
C ALA A 446 -4.02 -8.25 -11.61
N VAL A 447 -4.05 -9.51 -12.06
CA VAL A 447 -5.23 -10.39 -11.94
C VAL A 447 -5.39 -10.87 -10.50
#